data_3f2880d71866d17860a35f849d8c5b08
#
_entry.id   3f2880d71866d17860a35f849d8c5b08
#
_cell.length_a   1.000
_cell.length_b   1.000
_cell.length_c   1.000
_cell.angle_alpha   90.00
_cell.angle_beta   90.00
_cell.angle_gamma   90.00
#
_symmetry.space_group_name_H-M   'P 1'
#
loop_
_entity.id
_entity.type
_entity.pdbx_description
1 polymer ?
#
loop_
_entity_poly.entity_id
_entity_poly.type
_entity_poly.pdbx_seq_one_letter_code
_entity_poly.pdbx_strand_id
1 'polypeptide(L)'
;KLQKIQEQQKTILQQQDDLLELSSPVIKVWDNVLILPVIGTLDSQRTQIMMENLLEKIVQTGCTMAILDITGVPTVDTQVANHLLKTVTSARLMGADCIISGISPAIAQTIVHLGIDLSGIQTKATLQDAMIFSLKKNQQYEDGKVKKEKNEPEEAEN
;
A
#
# COMPACT_ATOMS: atom_id res chain seq x y z
N LYS A 1 33.10 29.91 -2.17
CA LYS A 1 33.21 28.80 -1.19
C LYS A 1 31.86 28.44 -0.56
N LEU A 2 31.01 29.41 -0.21
CA LEU A 2 29.69 29.14 0.34
C LEU A 2 28.74 28.51 -0.70
N GLN A 3 28.82 28.88 -1.96
CA GLN A 3 28.00 28.28 -3.03
C GLN A 3 28.27 26.80 -3.24
N LYS A 4 29.55 26.37 -3.18
CA LYS A 4 29.90 24.95 -3.29
C LYS A 4 29.34 24.10 -2.16
N ILE A 5 29.36 24.62 -0.94
CA ILE A 5 28.81 23.93 0.24
C ILE A 5 27.29 23.81 0.12
N GLN A 6 26.60 24.87 -0.32
CA GLN A 6 25.15 24.85 -0.52
C GLN A 6 24.73 23.88 -1.63
N GLU A 7 25.47 23.85 -2.74
CA GLU A 7 25.21 22.88 -3.84
C GLU A 7 25.44 21.44 -3.39
N GLN A 8 26.49 21.17 -2.60
CA GLN A 8 26.76 19.84 -2.04
C GLN A 8 25.67 19.41 -1.06
N GLN A 9 25.19 20.29 -0.19
CA GLN A 9 24.10 20.01 0.72
C GLN A 9 22.80 19.72 -0.02
N LYS A 10 22.50 20.47 -1.05
CA LYS A 10 21.34 20.26 -1.90
C LYS A 10 21.39 18.91 -2.62
N THR A 11 22.55 18.52 -3.14
CA THR A 11 22.77 17.21 -3.78
C THR A 11 22.61 16.06 -2.78
N ILE A 12 23.14 16.19 -1.56
CA ILE A 12 23.00 15.19 -0.49
C ILE A 12 21.53 15.00 -0.11
N LEU A 13 20.77 16.09 0.06
CA LEU A 13 19.35 16.02 0.37
C LEU A 13 18.55 15.32 -0.75
N GLN A 14 18.85 15.63 -2.00
CA GLN A 14 18.23 14.99 -3.15
C GLN A 14 18.56 13.51 -3.25
N GLN A 15 19.81 13.11 -2.98
CA GLN A 15 20.22 11.71 -2.93
C GLN A 15 19.53 10.95 -1.80
N GLN A 16 19.31 11.56 -0.66
CA GLN A 16 18.55 10.96 0.45
C GLN A 16 17.10 10.73 0.06
N ASP A 17 16.46 11.68 -0.60
CA ASP A 17 15.09 11.54 -1.10
C ASP A 17 14.99 10.42 -2.14
N ASP A 18 15.93 10.35 -3.08
CA ASP A 18 16.01 9.28 -4.08
C ASP A 18 16.19 7.91 -3.44
N LEU A 19 17.01 7.79 -2.40
CA LEU A 19 17.21 6.55 -1.65
C LEU A 19 15.93 6.13 -0.90
N LEU A 20 15.17 7.07 -0.35
CA LEU A 20 13.89 6.80 0.31
C LEU A 20 12.84 6.30 -0.69
N GLU A 21 12.77 6.86 -1.87
CA GLU A 21 11.90 6.39 -2.95
C GLU A 21 12.27 4.98 -3.42
N LEU A 22 13.56 4.70 -3.61
CA LEU A 22 14.05 3.39 -4.04
C LEU A 22 13.90 2.31 -2.97
N SER A 23 13.92 2.68 -1.67
CA SER A 23 13.81 1.72 -0.56
C SER A 23 12.41 1.16 -0.35
N SER A 24 11.40 1.77 -0.94
CA SER A 24 9.99 1.36 -0.80
C SER A 24 9.23 1.58 -2.12
N PRO A 25 9.61 0.86 -3.19
CA PRO A 25 8.96 1.02 -4.48
C PRO A 25 7.59 0.37 -4.49
N VAL A 26 6.61 1.04 -5.10
CA VAL A 26 5.30 0.46 -5.38
C VAL A 26 5.39 -0.30 -6.71
N ILE A 27 5.09 -1.57 -6.70
CA ILE A 27 5.25 -2.48 -7.82
C ILE A 27 3.89 -3.05 -8.23
N LYS A 28 3.58 -2.98 -9.52
CA LYS A 28 2.45 -3.72 -10.08
C LYS A 28 2.88 -5.17 -10.33
N VAL A 29 2.32 -6.12 -9.57
CA VAL A 29 2.73 -7.53 -9.60
C VAL A 29 1.77 -8.42 -10.37
N TRP A 30 0.55 -7.96 -10.57
CA TRP A 30 -0.50 -8.66 -11.31
C TRP A 30 -1.48 -7.64 -11.89
N ASP A 31 -2.35 -8.08 -12.78
CA ASP A 31 -3.43 -7.24 -13.24
C ASP A 31 -4.24 -6.75 -12.05
N ASN A 32 -4.39 -5.43 -11.91
CA ASN A 32 -5.17 -4.79 -10.86
C ASN A 32 -4.60 -4.93 -9.43
N VAL A 33 -3.37 -5.41 -9.25
CA VAL A 33 -2.74 -5.62 -7.93
C VAL A 33 -1.40 -4.90 -7.83
N LEU A 34 -1.28 -4.02 -6.84
CA LEU A 34 -0.04 -3.34 -6.46
C LEU A 34 0.51 -3.94 -5.17
N ILE A 35 1.83 -3.96 -5.04
CA ILE A 35 2.53 -4.27 -3.79
C ILE A 35 3.45 -3.12 -3.42
N LEU A 36 3.42 -2.75 -2.14
CA LEU A 36 4.40 -1.89 -1.51
C LEU A 36 5.14 -2.71 -0.44
N PRO A 37 6.32 -3.27 -0.75
CA PRO A 37 7.14 -3.95 0.23
C PRO A 37 7.87 -2.92 1.10
N VAL A 38 7.80 -3.09 2.40
CA VAL A 38 8.47 -2.20 3.36
C VAL A 38 9.53 -2.98 4.11
N ILE A 39 10.76 -2.48 4.07
CA ILE A 39 11.92 -3.09 4.72
C ILE A 39 12.60 -2.07 5.61
N GLY A 40 12.98 -2.51 6.81
CA GLY A 40 13.70 -1.69 7.77
C GLY A 40 12.80 -0.88 8.69
N THR A 41 13.40 0.07 9.40
CA THR A 41 12.71 0.88 10.40
C THR A 41 11.81 1.92 9.73
N LEU A 42 10.56 2.01 10.17
CA LEU A 42 9.62 3.03 9.76
C LEU A 42 9.65 4.21 10.72
N ASP A 43 9.73 5.41 10.17
CA ASP A 43 9.44 6.66 10.86
C ASP A 43 8.27 7.40 10.18
N SER A 44 7.84 8.50 10.77
CA SER A 44 6.71 9.26 10.22
C SER A 44 7.00 9.83 8.84
N GLN A 45 8.21 10.32 8.58
CA GLN A 45 8.60 10.89 7.30
C GLN A 45 8.58 9.83 6.19
N ARG A 46 9.21 8.70 6.44
CA ARG A 46 9.25 7.59 5.48
C ARG A 46 7.86 7.04 5.19
N THR A 47 7.05 6.87 6.22
CA THR A 47 5.68 6.37 6.10
C THR A 47 4.82 7.33 5.28
N GLN A 48 4.97 8.64 5.48
CA GLN A 48 4.25 9.64 4.70
C GLN A 48 4.63 9.61 3.21
N ILE A 49 5.91 9.50 2.89
CA ILE A 49 6.41 9.38 1.51
C ILE A 49 5.85 8.11 0.85
N MET A 50 5.86 7.00 1.56
CA MET A 50 5.30 5.74 1.08
C MET A 50 3.80 5.84 0.80
N MET A 51 3.06 6.49 1.68
CA MET A 51 1.63 6.73 1.51
C MET A 51 1.35 7.54 0.24
N GLU A 52 2.07 8.64 0.04
CA GLU A 52 1.92 9.49 -1.14
C GLU A 52 2.23 8.70 -2.42
N ASN A 53 3.31 7.93 -2.42
CA ASN A 53 3.72 7.11 -3.57
C ASN A 53 2.68 6.03 -3.89
N LEU A 54 2.13 5.39 -2.88
CA LEU A 54 1.09 4.38 -3.07
C LEU A 54 -0.18 4.97 -3.67
N LEU A 55 -0.67 6.07 -3.10
CA LEU A 55 -1.88 6.74 -3.58
C LEU A 55 -1.71 7.27 -5.01
N GLU A 56 -0.55 7.85 -5.33
CA GLU A 56 -0.23 8.30 -6.68
C GLU A 56 -0.21 7.12 -7.67
N LYS A 57 0.38 6.00 -7.28
CA LYS A 57 0.43 4.80 -8.12
C LYS A 57 -0.95 4.20 -8.35
N ILE A 58 -1.83 4.23 -7.38
CA ILE A 58 -3.23 3.81 -7.52
C ILE A 58 -3.93 4.67 -8.59
N VAL A 59 -3.73 5.98 -8.58
CA VAL A 59 -4.30 6.89 -9.59
C VAL A 59 -3.72 6.59 -10.97
N GLN A 60 -2.41 6.43 -11.08
CA GLN A 60 -1.74 6.20 -12.37
C GLN A 60 -2.12 4.88 -13.02
N THR A 61 -2.26 3.82 -12.22
CA THR A 61 -2.50 2.46 -12.74
C THR A 61 -3.98 2.08 -12.78
N GLY A 62 -4.82 2.74 -12.00
CA GLY A 62 -6.23 2.34 -11.82
C GLY A 62 -6.41 1.02 -11.09
N CYS A 63 -5.37 0.48 -10.45
CA CYS A 63 -5.47 -0.76 -9.68
C CYS A 63 -6.42 -0.59 -8.49
N THR A 64 -7.21 -1.62 -8.21
CA THR A 64 -8.20 -1.63 -7.12
C THR A 64 -7.75 -2.46 -5.91
N MET A 65 -6.61 -3.12 -6.00
CA MET A 65 -6.02 -3.91 -4.92
C MET A 65 -4.60 -3.42 -4.64
N ALA A 66 -4.28 -3.19 -3.38
CA ALA A 66 -2.94 -2.85 -2.93
C ALA A 66 -2.56 -3.68 -1.71
N ILE A 67 -1.36 -4.23 -1.72
CA ILE A 67 -0.80 -4.98 -0.60
C ILE A 67 0.33 -4.17 0.02
N LEU A 68 0.20 -3.85 1.28
CA LEU A 68 1.25 -3.21 2.08
C LEU A 68 1.93 -4.31 2.91
N ASP A 69 3.11 -4.74 2.49
CA ASP A 69 3.84 -5.80 3.16
C ASP A 69 4.85 -5.24 4.14
N ILE A 70 4.65 -5.53 5.42
CA ILE A 70 5.50 -5.06 6.52
C ILE A 70 6.31 -6.19 7.17
N THR A 71 6.48 -7.31 6.48
CA THR A 71 7.26 -8.45 6.99
C THR A 71 8.67 -8.05 7.44
N GLY A 72 9.30 -7.14 6.70
CA GLY A 72 10.65 -6.66 7.00
C GLY A 72 10.73 -5.52 8.02
N VAL A 73 9.63 -5.16 8.67
CA VAL A 73 9.56 -4.07 9.65
C VAL A 73 9.66 -4.66 11.06
N PRO A 74 10.66 -4.28 11.86
CA PRO A 74 10.85 -4.88 13.19
C PRO A 74 9.87 -4.36 14.23
N THR A 75 9.53 -3.06 14.19
CA THR A 75 8.67 -2.41 15.17
C THR A 75 7.88 -1.27 14.53
N VAL A 76 6.76 -0.92 15.14
CA VAL A 76 5.97 0.27 14.79
C VAL A 76 5.64 1.04 16.07
N ASP A 77 5.64 2.36 15.99
CA ASP A 77 5.13 3.23 17.04
C ASP A 77 3.69 3.69 16.75
N THR A 78 3.11 4.47 17.66
CA THR A 78 1.74 4.96 17.52
C THR A 78 1.55 5.82 16.26
N GLN A 79 2.51 6.69 15.96
CA GLN A 79 2.43 7.56 14.78
C GLN A 79 2.49 6.76 13.48
N VAL A 80 3.40 5.81 13.38
CA VAL A 80 3.53 4.92 12.22
C VAL A 80 2.27 4.09 12.02
N ALA A 81 1.74 3.50 13.09
CA ALA A 81 0.50 2.74 13.03
C ALA A 81 -0.68 3.60 12.54
N ASN A 82 -0.81 4.82 13.04
CA ASN A 82 -1.83 5.75 12.58
C ASN A 82 -1.66 6.15 11.11
N HIS A 83 -0.42 6.34 10.63
CA HIS A 83 -0.15 6.60 9.23
C HIS A 83 -0.52 5.41 8.33
N LEU A 84 -0.26 4.18 8.77
CA LEU A 84 -0.68 2.98 8.04
C LEU A 84 -2.20 2.89 7.94
N LEU A 85 -2.93 3.19 9.02
CA LEU A 85 -4.38 3.28 9.03
C LEU A 85 -4.92 4.32 8.06
N LYS A 86 -4.33 5.51 8.06
CA LYS A 86 -4.70 6.59 7.13
C LYS A 86 -4.44 6.19 5.68
N THR A 87 -3.36 5.47 5.41
CA THR A 87 -3.03 4.97 4.08
C THR A 87 -4.13 4.04 3.57
N VAL A 88 -4.52 3.06 4.37
CA VAL A 88 -5.59 2.11 4.03
C VAL A 88 -6.91 2.82 3.79
N THR A 89 -7.27 3.74 4.68
CA THR A 89 -8.52 4.52 4.58
C THR A 89 -8.52 5.40 3.33
N SER A 90 -7.42 6.07 3.04
CA SER A 90 -7.28 6.93 1.86
C SER A 90 -7.37 6.12 0.56
N ALA A 91 -6.72 4.96 0.50
CA ALA A 91 -6.81 4.06 -0.64
C ALA A 91 -8.26 3.60 -0.89
N ARG A 92 -8.97 3.27 0.18
CA ARG A 92 -10.38 2.86 0.11
C ARG A 92 -11.27 3.98 -0.42
N LEU A 93 -11.06 5.22 0.01
CA LEU A 93 -11.79 6.38 -0.52
C LEU A 93 -11.55 6.60 -2.02
N MET A 94 -10.41 6.16 -2.53
CA MET A 94 -10.07 6.22 -3.95
C MET A 94 -10.57 5.01 -4.75
N GLY A 95 -11.26 4.08 -4.10
CA GLY A 95 -11.79 2.87 -4.72
C GLY A 95 -10.85 1.67 -4.72
N ALA A 96 -9.76 1.71 -3.96
CA ALA A 96 -8.81 0.61 -3.85
C ALA A 96 -8.87 -0.04 -2.47
N ASP A 97 -8.97 -1.37 -2.42
CA ASP A 97 -8.81 -2.13 -1.18
C ASP A 97 -7.32 -2.28 -0.87
N CYS A 98 -6.95 -2.00 0.37
CA CYS A 98 -5.58 -2.15 0.84
C CYS A 98 -5.50 -3.22 1.92
N ILE A 99 -4.56 -4.15 1.75
CA ILE A 99 -4.34 -5.26 2.67
C ILE A 99 -2.96 -5.07 3.31
N ILE A 100 -2.88 -5.23 4.63
CA ILE A 100 -1.60 -5.26 5.34
C ILE A 100 -1.19 -6.71 5.55
N SER A 101 0.01 -7.06 5.10
CA SER A 101 0.57 -8.41 5.28
C SER A 101 1.84 -8.39 6.10
N GLY A 102 2.14 -9.51 6.75
CA GLY A 102 3.39 -9.68 7.47
C GLY A 102 3.42 -9.04 8.85
N ILE A 103 2.28 -8.90 9.51
CA ILE A 103 2.23 -8.42 10.89
C ILE A 103 2.86 -9.49 11.81
N SER A 104 4.03 -9.18 12.38
CA SER A 104 4.71 -10.06 13.33
C SER A 104 3.99 -10.10 14.68
N PRO A 105 4.21 -11.14 15.52
CA PRO A 105 3.67 -11.16 16.88
C PRO A 105 4.06 -9.94 17.71
N ALA A 106 5.28 -9.43 17.55
CA ALA A 106 5.75 -8.23 18.26
C ALA A 106 4.95 -6.99 17.83
N ILE A 107 4.71 -6.80 16.54
CA ILE A 107 3.90 -5.70 16.01
C ILE A 107 2.45 -5.85 16.46
N ALA A 108 1.88 -7.05 16.38
CA ALA A 108 0.51 -7.32 16.81
C ALA A 108 0.30 -6.98 18.29
N GLN A 109 1.21 -7.37 19.15
CA GLN A 109 1.17 -7.02 20.59
C GLN A 109 1.26 -5.51 20.81
N THR A 110 2.13 -4.83 20.08
CA THR A 110 2.27 -3.37 20.15
C THR A 110 0.97 -2.66 19.75
N ILE A 111 0.37 -3.08 18.64
CA ILE A 111 -0.90 -2.50 18.16
C ILE A 111 -2.02 -2.68 19.18
N VAL A 112 -2.16 -3.87 19.75
CA VAL A 112 -3.14 -4.16 20.78
C VAL A 112 -2.89 -3.34 22.06
N HIS A 113 -1.62 -3.24 22.48
CA HIS A 113 -1.22 -2.47 23.65
C HIS A 113 -1.50 -0.97 23.50
N LEU A 114 -1.30 -0.42 22.29
CA LEU A 114 -1.59 0.98 21.98
C LEU A 114 -3.08 1.28 21.83
N GLY A 115 -3.94 0.26 21.83
CA GLY A 115 -5.39 0.43 21.70
C GLY A 115 -5.83 0.85 20.30
N ILE A 116 -5.04 0.59 19.28
CA ILE A 116 -5.37 0.94 17.89
C ILE A 116 -6.36 -0.08 17.35
N ASP A 117 -7.47 0.43 16.79
CA ASP A 117 -8.51 -0.39 16.20
C ASP A 117 -8.21 -0.69 14.72
N LEU A 118 -7.89 -1.94 14.42
CA LEU A 118 -7.69 -2.44 13.06
C LEU A 118 -8.88 -3.24 12.52
N SER A 119 -10.02 -3.25 13.20
CA SER A 119 -11.16 -4.11 12.85
C SER A 119 -11.72 -3.87 11.45
N GLY A 120 -11.58 -2.66 10.91
CA GLY A 120 -12.00 -2.31 9.55
C GLY A 120 -10.95 -2.60 8.47
N ILE A 121 -9.81 -3.18 8.82
CA ILE A 121 -8.68 -3.37 7.91
C ILE A 121 -8.46 -4.85 7.65
N GLN A 122 -8.34 -5.21 6.39
CA GLN A 122 -7.96 -6.57 5.99
C GLN A 122 -6.48 -6.80 6.25
N THR A 123 -6.16 -7.82 7.03
CA THR A 123 -4.77 -8.22 7.32
C THR A 123 -4.55 -9.68 6.98
N LYS A 124 -3.32 -10.02 6.63
CA LYS A 124 -2.88 -11.40 6.39
C LYS A 124 -1.54 -11.62 7.09
N ALA A 125 -1.29 -12.84 7.54
CA ALA A 125 -0.06 -13.18 8.25
C ALA A 125 1.16 -13.14 7.33
N THR A 126 1.01 -13.52 6.06
CA THR A 126 2.10 -13.58 5.09
C THR A 126 1.75 -12.85 3.80
N LEU A 127 2.78 -12.45 3.05
CA LEU A 127 2.61 -11.89 1.71
C LEU A 127 1.93 -12.89 0.76
N GLN A 128 2.27 -14.17 0.86
CA GLN A 128 1.65 -15.23 0.07
C GLN A 128 0.14 -15.28 0.27
N ASP A 129 -0.32 -15.26 1.52
CA ASP A 129 -1.75 -15.26 1.84
C ASP A 129 -2.46 -14.00 1.32
N ALA A 130 -1.81 -12.85 1.42
CA ALA A 130 -2.32 -11.60 0.87
C ALA A 130 -2.43 -11.65 -0.66
N MET A 131 -1.45 -12.22 -1.34
CA MET A 131 -1.50 -12.43 -2.80
C MET A 131 -2.65 -13.35 -3.20
N ILE A 132 -2.80 -14.48 -2.53
CA ILE A 132 -3.89 -15.44 -2.81
C ILE A 132 -5.26 -14.76 -2.61
N PHE A 133 -5.42 -14.02 -1.53
CA PHE A 133 -6.65 -13.28 -1.27
C PHE A 133 -6.93 -12.23 -2.37
N SER A 134 -5.91 -11.46 -2.76
CA SER A 134 -6.03 -10.43 -3.79
C SER A 134 -6.38 -11.02 -5.16
N LEU A 135 -5.77 -12.14 -5.53
CA LEU A 135 -6.03 -12.83 -6.80
C LEU A 135 -7.46 -13.39 -6.84
N LYS A 136 -7.94 -13.98 -5.74
CA LYS A 136 -9.31 -14.49 -5.64
C LYS A 136 -10.34 -13.37 -5.73
N LYS A 137 -10.09 -12.24 -5.07
CA LYS A 137 -10.99 -11.08 -5.10
C LYS A 137 -11.02 -10.45 -6.49
N ASN A 138 -9.89 -10.37 -7.15
CA ASN A 138 -9.77 -9.90 -8.53
C ASN A 138 -10.55 -10.80 -9.50
N GLN A 139 -10.46 -12.11 -9.36
CA GLN A 139 -11.22 -13.08 -10.15
C GLN A 139 -12.73 -12.92 -9.95
N GLN A 140 -13.18 -12.74 -8.73
CA GLN A 140 -14.61 -12.49 -8.44
C GLN A 140 -15.11 -11.21 -9.09
N TYR A 141 -14.30 -10.16 -9.10
CA TYR A 141 -14.62 -8.89 -9.76
C TYR A 141 -14.79 -9.08 -11.27
N GLU A 142 -13.87 -9.79 -11.93
CA GLU A 142 -13.93 -10.11 -13.36
C GLU A 142 -15.16 -10.96 -13.70
N ASP A 143 -15.43 -12.00 -12.93
CA ASP A 143 -16.61 -12.86 -13.08
C ASP A 143 -17.90 -12.07 -12.91
N GLY A 144 -17.97 -11.16 -11.94
CA GLY A 144 -19.13 -10.28 -11.74
C GLY A 144 -19.34 -9.32 -12.91
N LYS A 145 -18.28 -8.81 -13.50
CA LYS A 145 -18.32 -7.93 -14.67
C LYS A 145 -18.83 -8.70 -15.90
N VAL A 146 -18.32 -9.90 -16.13
CA VAL A 146 -18.76 -10.77 -17.25
C VAL A 146 -20.25 -11.12 -17.11
N LYS A 147 -20.73 -11.43 -15.91
CA LYS A 147 -22.15 -11.71 -15.66
C LYS A 147 -23.06 -10.51 -15.93
N LYS A 148 -22.62 -9.29 -15.61
CA LYS A 148 -23.36 -8.07 -15.91
C LYS A 148 -23.48 -7.85 -17.41
N GLU A 149 -22.40 -8.02 -18.16
CA GLU A 149 -22.39 -7.89 -19.62
C GLU A 149 -23.30 -8.92 -20.30
N LYS A 150 -23.38 -10.14 -19.76
CA LYS A 150 -24.29 -11.18 -20.28
C LYS A 150 -25.77 -10.94 -19.97
N ASN A 151 -26.07 -10.15 -18.94
CA ASN A 151 -27.44 -9.85 -18.51
C ASN A 151 -27.98 -8.52 -19.08
N GLU A 152 -27.15 -7.75 -19.80
CA GLU A 152 -27.65 -6.61 -20.55
C GLU A 152 -28.45 -7.14 -21.74
N PRO A 153 -29.73 -6.76 -21.89
CA PRO A 153 -30.50 -7.19 -23.06
C PRO A 153 -29.83 -6.63 -24.33
N GLU A 154 -29.62 -7.46 -25.31
CA GLU A 154 -29.33 -6.99 -26.66
C GLU A 154 -30.51 -6.09 -27.04
N GLU A 155 -30.28 -4.77 -27.13
CA GLU A 155 -31.25 -3.90 -27.76
C GLU A 155 -31.44 -4.41 -29.18
N ALA A 156 -32.58 -5.01 -29.41
CA ALA A 156 -32.96 -5.44 -30.74
C ALA A 156 -33.04 -4.19 -31.60
N GLU A 157 -32.07 -4.00 -32.50
CA GLU A 157 -32.18 -3.06 -33.59
C GLU A 157 -33.35 -3.52 -34.49
N ASN A 158 -34.44 -2.81 -34.37
CA ASN A 158 -35.46 -2.81 -35.39
C ASN A 158 -35.31 -1.63 -36.32
#